data_d64a1392e8ed2c933ef723254237b0ac
#
_entry.id   d64a1392e8ed2c933ef723254237b0ac
#
_cell.length_a   1.000
_cell.length_b   1.000
_cell.length_c   1.000
_cell.angle_alpha   90.00
_cell.angle_beta   90.00
_cell.angle_gamma   90.00
#
_symmetry.space_group_name_H-M   'P 1'
#
loop_
_entity.id
_entity.type
_entity.pdbx_description
1 polymer ?
#
loop_
_entity_poly.entity_id
_entity_poly.type
_entity_poly.pdbx_seq_one_letter_code
_entity_poly.pdbx_strand_id
1 'polypeptide(L)'
;MSHQYVDKATLKTWLGLSGTGQDNNLDYALDAASAAIDAYCGRQFTISSAVETRLYDCEFMDYADVDDIATTTGLIVKTLNADGSVAETLTLNTDYYLAPYNANKVDPVLPFTKIIMAIEKSGKVLPVEHRQGLSITAKFGSPIQEGSNAVPAAVAQATLIQASRYFQRKNSPMGFSGNPETGQPAVVFLSELDPDVKNLVKSFKKTTITLASGRPYVGLTAINTNRQYDL
;
A
#
# COMPACT_ATOMS: atom_id res chain seq x y z
N MET A 1 11.22 -1.49 12.19
CA MET A 1 12.27 -1.78 11.18
C MET A 1 12.09 -0.76 10.07
N SER A 2 13.16 -0.04 9.69
CA SER A 2 13.07 0.82 8.51
C SER A 2 12.96 -0.08 7.28
N HIS A 3 12.06 0.25 6.37
CA HIS A 3 11.94 -0.45 5.10
C HIS A 3 12.26 0.53 3.99
N GLN A 4 13.22 0.16 3.17
CA GLN A 4 13.68 0.96 2.04
C GLN A 4 13.25 0.25 0.76
N TYR A 5 12.59 0.97 -0.13
CA TYR A 5 12.15 0.43 -1.42
C TYR A 5 13.27 0.34 -2.45
N VAL A 6 14.37 1.02 -2.18
CA VAL A 6 15.59 1.01 -3.00
C VAL A 6 16.78 0.91 -2.08
N ASP A 7 17.81 0.19 -2.48
CA ASP A 7 19.05 0.10 -1.73
C ASP A 7 19.91 1.37 -1.87
N LYS A 8 20.77 1.59 -0.88
CA LYS A 8 21.67 2.72 -0.82
C LYS A 8 22.64 2.79 -1.99
N ALA A 9 23.09 1.65 -2.50
CA ALA A 9 24.05 1.59 -3.60
C ALA A 9 23.41 2.14 -4.89
N THR A 10 22.15 1.81 -5.14
CA THR A 10 21.37 2.35 -6.24
C THR A 10 21.19 3.86 -6.12
N LEU A 11 20.86 4.38 -4.93
CA LEU A 11 20.74 5.83 -4.72
C LEU A 11 22.10 6.54 -4.89
N LYS A 12 23.20 5.95 -4.44
CA LYS A 12 24.56 6.51 -4.71
C LYS A 12 24.83 6.60 -6.20
N THR A 13 24.56 5.54 -6.95
CA THR A 13 24.74 5.52 -8.40
C THR A 13 23.87 6.58 -9.08
N TRP A 14 22.62 6.73 -8.65
CA TRP A 14 21.70 7.76 -9.13
C TRP A 14 22.21 9.19 -8.89
N LEU A 15 22.84 9.43 -7.74
CA LEU A 15 23.38 10.74 -7.34
C LEU A 15 24.82 10.98 -7.83
N GLY A 16 25.48 10.00 -8.45
CA GLY A 16 26.90 10.08 -8.83
C GLY A 16 27.85 10.16 -7.62
N LEU A 17 27.46 9.59 -6.47
CA LEU A 17 28.24 9.64 -5.24
C LEU A 17 29.11 8.39 -5.08
N SER A 18 30.34 8.61 -4.53
CA SER A 18 31.29 7.55 -4.16
C SER A 18 31.70 7.68 -2.68
N GLY A 19 32.22 6.58 -2.11
CA GLY A 19 32.67 6.56 -0.70
C GLY A 19 31.51 6.37 0.29
N THR A 20 31.81 6.41 1.59
CA THR A 20 30.91 6.07 2.70
C THR A 20 30.50 7.25 3.57
N GLY A 21 31.15 8.43 3.37
CA GLY A 21 30.97 9.58 4.25
C GLY A 21 29.56 10.16 4.35
N GLN A 22 28.65 9.76 3.43
CA GLN A 22 27.25 10.22 3.38
C GLN A 22 26.23 9.11 3.64
N ASP A 23 26.70 7.90 3.96
CA ASP A 23 25.85 6.72 4.03
C ASP A 23 24.66 6.88 4.98
N ASN A 24 24.88 7.40 6.18
CA ASN A 24 23.81 7.63 7.15
C ASN A 24 22.77 8.65 6.64
N ASN A 25 23.21 9.70 5.94
CA ASN A 25 22.31 10.70 5.38
C ASN A 25 21.47 10.12 4.23
N LEU A 26 22.04 9.21 3.44
CA LEU A 26 21.34 8.48 2.39
C LEU A 26 20.31 7.51 2.96
N ASP A 27 20.66 6.80 4.05
CA ASP A 27 19.72 5.91 4.74
C ASP A 27 18.53 6.70 5.29
N TYR A 28 18.75 7.82 5.97
CA TYR A 28 17.64 8.68 6.43
C TYR A 28 16.78 9.22 5.28
N ALA A 29 17.39 9.57 4.16
CA ALA A 29 16.62 10.04 2.99
C ALA A 29 15.78 8.94 2.36
N LEU A 30 16.30 7.70 2.28
CA LEU A 30 15.57 6.53 1.77
C LEU A 30 14.41 6.15 2.69
N ASP A 31 14.64 6.09 4.01
CA ASP A 31 13.61 5.79 5.00
C ASP A 31 12.49 6.82 4.95
N ALA A 32 12.84 8.11 4.92
CA ALA A 32 11.86 9.19 4.83
C ALA A 32 11.08 9.16 3.50
N ALA A 33 11.73 8.86 2.38
CA ALA A 33 11.07 8.76 1.07
C ALA A 33 10.10 7.59 1.02
N SER A 34 10.50 6.41 1.50
CA SER A 34 9.64 5.24 1.55
C SER A 34 8.42 5.48 2.43
N ALA A 35 8.61 6.03 3.64
CA ALA A 35 7.52 6.37 4.55
C ALA A 35 6.55 7.42 3.96
N ALA A 36 7.07 8.41 3.23
CA ALA A 36 6.23 9.43 2.58
C ALA A 36 5.38 8.84 1.45
N ILE A 37 5.92 7.88 0.68
CA ILE A 37 5.19 7.17 -0.36
C ILE A 37 4.10 6.30 0.26
N ASP A 38 4.40 5.58 1.36
CA ASP A 38 3.41 4.78 2.09
C ASP A 38 2.25 5.65 2.59
N ALA A 39 2.58 6.76 3.24
CA ALA A 39 1.59 7.70 3.74
C ALA A 39 0.70 8.26 2.62
N TYR A 40 1.28 8.57 1.46
CA TYR A 40 0.53 9.06 0.30
C TYR A 40 -0.37 7.99 -0.33
N CYS A 41 0.14 6.75 -0.43
CA CYS A 41 -0.60 5.64 -1.05
C CYS A 41 -1.58 4.96 -0.08
N GLY A 42 -1.42 5.17 1.23
CA GLY A 42 -2.19 4.47 2.25
C GLY A 42 -1.92 2.96 2.29
N ARG A 43 -0.72 2.53 1.88
CA ARG A 43 -0.29 1.12 1.86
C ARG A 43 1.22 0.98 1.88
N GLN A 44 1.68 -0.21 2.25
CA GLN A 44 3.08 -0.60 2.18
C GLN A 44 3.34 -1.48 0.96
N PHE A 45 4.49 -1.27 0.31
CA PHE A 45 4.90 -2.03 -0.88
C PHE A 45 5.89 -3.16 -0.56
N THR A 46 5.97 -3.55 0.71
CA THR A 46 6.72 -4.71 1.17
C THR A 46 5.77 -5.75 1.74
N ILE A 47 6.17 -7.01 1.69
CA ILE A 47 5.44 -8.12 2.32
C ILE A 47 5.95 -8.31 3.74
N SER A 48 5.04 -8.57 4.70
CA SER A 48 5.44 -8.96 6.05
C SER A 48 6.30 -10.23 6.01
N SER A 49 7.37 -10.25 6.78
CA SER A 49 8.33 -11.37 6.83
C SER A 49 7.68 -12.67 7.34
N ALA A 50 6.72 -12.54 8.24
CA ALA A 50 5.96 -13.63 8.82
C ALA A 50 4.47 -13.44 8.58
N VAL A 51 3.70 -14.51 8.77
CA VAL A 51 2.24 -14.41 8.86
C VAL A 51 1.84 -13.68 10.14
N GLU A 52 0.87 -12.79 10.04
CA GLU A 52 0.33 -12.01 11.13
C GLU A 52 -1.18 -12.25 11.22
N THR A 53 -1.73 -12.15 12.42
CA THR A 53 -3.18 -12.22 12.62
C THR A 53 -3.71 -10.82 12.86
N ARG A 54 -4.70 -10.40 12.06
CA ARG A 54 -5.41 -9.12 12.20
C ARG A 54 -6.90 -9.37 12.37
N LEU A 55 -7.54 -8.50 13.15
CA LEU A 55 -8.96 -8.55 13.46
C LEU A 55 -9.67 -7.43 12.71
N TYR A 56 -10.86 -7.73 12.18
CA TYR A 56 -11.66 -6.80 11.40
C TYR A 56 -13.10 -6.77 11.90
N ASP A 57 -13.71 -5.60 11.84
CA ASP A 57 -15.14 -5.43 11.96
C ASP A 57 -15.79 -5.77 10.62
N CYS A 58 -16.95 -6.43 10.65
CA CYS A 58 -17.73 -6.72 9.46
C CYS A 58 -18.88 -5.71 9.37
N GLU A 59 -18.90 -4.89 8.32
CA GLU A 59 -20.00 -3.94 8.07
C GLU A 59 -21.12 -4.57 7.23
N PHE A 60 -20.78 -5.57 6.43
CA PHE A 60 -21.69 -6.28 5.53
C PHE A 60 -21.59 -7.79 5.73
N MET A 61 -22.71 -8.49 5.51
CA MET A 61 -22.77 -9.95 5.67
C MET A 61 -22.08 -10.70 4.53
N ASP A 62 -21.98 -10.08 3.35
CA ASP A 62 -21.52 -10.68 2.10
C ASP A 62 -20.05 -10.37 1.79
N TYR A 63 -19.49 -9.30 2.35
CA TYR A 63 -18.08 -8.98 2.15
C TYR A 63 -17.47 -8.18 3.32
N ALA A 64 -16.16 -8.22 3.40
CA ALA A 64 -15.35 -7.37 4.28
C ALA A 64 -14.16 -6.78 3.51
N ASP A 65 -13.91 -5.48 3.71
CA ASP A 65 -12.68 -4.84 3.30
C ASP A 65 -11.60 -5.12 4.34
N VAL A 66 -10.42 -5.48 3.84
CA VAL A 66 -9.30 -5.90 4.68
C VAL A 66 -8.01 -5.20 4.25
N ASP A 67 -6.97 -5.32 5.05
CA ASP A 67 -5.65 -4.87 4.66
C ASP A 67 -5.13 -5.68 3.46
N ASP A 68 -4.14 -5.12 2.77
CA ASP A 68 -3.51 -5.75 1.62
C ASP A 68 -2.98 -7.14 1.96
N ILE A 69 -3.61 -8.19 1.46
CA ILE A 69 -3.15 -9.58 1.58
C ILE A 69 -2.26 -9.88 0.37
N ALA A 70 -0.98 -10.12 0.63
CA ALA A 70 0.03 -10.29 -0.41
C ALA A 70 -0.04 -11.64 -1.12
N THR A 71 -0.38 -12.70 -0.39
CA THR A 71 -0.37 -14.08 -0.90
C THR A 71 -1.39 -14.93 -0.16
N THR A 72 -1.86 -15.97 -0.83
CA THR A 72 -2.72 -17.00 -0.22
C THR A 72 -1.93 -18.03 0.60
N THR A 73 -0.60 -18.03 0.52
CA THR A 73 0.25 -18.92 1.31
C THR A 73 0.19 -18.56 2.77
N GLY A 74 -0.29 -19.48 3.62
CA GLY A 74 -0.47 -19.26 5.04
C GLY A 74 -1.72 -18.45 5.40
N LEU A 75 -2.61 -18.19 4.43
CA LEU A 75 -3.88 -17.52 4.67
C LEU A 75 -4.83 -18.43 5.45
N ILE A 76 -5.33 -17.93 6.57
CA ILE A 76 -6.39 -18.54 7.38
C ILE A 76 -7.40 -17.45 7.68
N VAL A 77 -8.67 -17.72 7.38
CA VAL A 77 -9.79 -16.81 7.64
C VAL A 77 -10.75 -17.49 8.59
N LYS A 78 -11.09 -16.81 9.69
CA LYS A 78 -11.98 -17.31 10.74
C LYS A 78 -13.02 -16.26 11.07
N THR A 79 -14.24 -16.71 11.32
CA THR A 79 -15.24 -15.90 12.02
C THR A 79 -15.11 -16.11 13.52
N LEU A 80 -15.36 -15.07 14.29
CA LEU A 80 -15.30 -15.08 15.74
C LEU A 80 -16.67 -14.84 16.35
N ASN A 81 -16.89 -15.36 17.53
CA ASN A 81 -18.03 -15.04 18.39
C ASN A 81 -17.79 -13.71 19.13
N ALA A 82 -18.82 -13.16 19.78
CA ALA A 82 -18.74 -11.93 20.54
C ALA A 82 -17.75 -12.00 21.74
N ASP A 83 -17.44 -13.20 22.23
CA ASP A 83 -16.45 -13.46 23.28
C ASP A 83 -15.02 -13.61 22.75
N GLY A 84 -14.83 -13.49 21.42
CA GLY A 84 -13.53 -13.65 20.75
C GLY A 84 -13.13 -15.10 20.46
N SER A 85 -13.94 -16.08 20.85
CA SER A 85 -13.71 -17.48 20.49
C SER A 85 -13.95 -17.71 19.00
N VAL A 86 -13.30 -18.72 18.42
CA VAL A 86 -13.48 -19.08 17.00
C VAL A 86 -14.87 -19.69 16.81
N ALA A 87 -15.70 -19.05 16.01
CA ALA A 87 -16.98 -19.60 15.58
C ALA A 87 -16.77 -20.63 14.47
N GLU A 88 -16.02 -20.24 13.42
CA GLU A 88 -15.79 -21.08 12.26
C GLU A 88 -14.49 -20.74 11.55
N THR A 89 -13.86 -21.73 10.91
CA THR A 89 -12.76 -21.52 9.95
C THR A 89 -13.31 -21.64 8.54
N LEU A 90 -13.10 -20.60 7.75
CA LEU A 90 -13.63 -20.52 6.38
C LEU A 90 -12.63 -21.08 5.38
N THR A 91 -13.14 -21.73 4.32
CA THR A 91 -12.37 -22.35 3.25
C THR A 91 -12.38 -21.49 1.99
N LEU A 92 -11.21 -21.14 1.49
CA LEU A 92 -11.05 -20.38 0.24
C LEU A 92 -11.68 -21.13 -0.95
N ASN A 93 -12.37 -20.40 -1.82
CA ASN A 93 -13.11 -20.88 -3.00
C ASN A 93 -14.35 -21.76 -2.70
N THR A 94 -14.61 -22.08 -1.43
CA THR A 94 -15.79 -22.79 -0.99
C THR A 94 -16.71 -21.85 -0.21
N ASP A 95 -16.20 -21.25 0.85
CA ASP A 95 -16.94 -20.37 1.74
C ASP A 95 -16.77 -18.90 1.37
N TYR A 96 -15.62 -18.55 0.79
CA TYR A 96 -15.31 -17.18 0.38
C TYR A 96 -14.36 -17.11 -0.81
N TYR A 97 -14.33 -15.95 -1.45
CA TYR A 97 -13.37 -15.56 -2.49
C TYR A 97 -12.55 -14.37 -2.03
N LEU A 98 -11.37 -14.24 -2.61
CA LEU A 98 -10.54 -13.04 -2.50
C LEU A 98 -10.79 -12.11 -3.69
N ALA A 99 -10.85 -10.81 -3.43
CA ALA A 99 -10.95 -9.82 -4.49
C ALA A 99 -9.84 -8.74 -4.34
N PRO A 100 -9.37 -8.18 -5.49
CA PRO A 100 -9.79 -8.43 -6.87
C PRO A 100 -9.52 -9.87 -7.33
N TYR A 101 -10.47 -10.49 -8.05
CA TYR A 101 -10.37 -11.92 -8.44
C TYR A 101 -9.12 -12.26 -9.27
N ASN A 102 -8.61 -11.32 -10.04
CA ASN A 102 -7.45 -11.50 -10.90
C ASN A 102 -6.22 -10.71 -10.40
N ALA A 103 -6.15 -10.40 -9.11
CA ALA A 103 -5.07 -9.59 -8.54
C ALA A 103 -3.68 -10.14 -8.85
N ASN A 104 -3.53 -11.47 -8.84
CA ASN A 104 -2.27 -12.18 -9.13
C ASN A 104 -2.04 -12.47 -10.63
N LYS A 105 -2.87 -11.95 -11.54
CA LYS A 105 -2.79 -12.15 -13.00
C LYS A 105 -2.47 -10.88 -13.76
N VAL A 106 -2.36 -9.76 -13.06
CA VAL A 106 -2.05 -8.46 -13.65
C VAL A 106 -0.60 -8.07 -13.34
N ASP A 107 -0.05 -7.16 -14.14
CA ASP A 107 1.27 -6.60 -13.94
C ASP A 107 1.15 -5.07 -13.80
N PRO A 108 1.59 -4.50 -12.69
CA PRO A 108 2.13 -5.17 -11.48
C PRO A 108 1.07 -5.98 -10.73
N VAL A 109 1.51 -7.05 -10.05
CA VAL A 109 0.63 -7.88 -9.21
C VAL A 109 0.01 -7.03 -8.11
N LEU A 110 -1.29 -7.17 -7.92
CA LEU A 110 -2.06 -6.42 -6.92
C LEU A 110 -2.30 -7.27 -5.67
N PRO A 111 -2.41 -6.68 -4.48
CA PRO A 111 -2.83 -7.39 -3.28
C PRO A 111 -4.33 -7.68 -3.32
N PHE A 112 -4.74 -8.70 -2.57
CA PHE A 112 -6.15 -8.89 -2.28
C PHE A 112 -6.56 -7.96 -1.14
N THR A 113 -7.69 -7.30 -1.31
CA THR A 113 -8.16 -6.25 -0.38
C THR A 113 -9.56 -6.50 0.16
N LYS A 114 -10.21 -7.59 -0.29
CA LYS A 114 -11.55 -7.97 0.15
C LYS A 114 -11.70 -9.48 0.33
N ILE A 115 -12.49 -9.85 1.32
CA ILE A 115 -13.10 -11.17 1.47
C ILE A 115 -14.55 -11.05 0.97
N ILE A 116 -14.97 -11.88 0.03
CA ILE A 116 -16.35 -11.94 -0.49
C ILE A 116 -16.91 -13.32 -0.15
N MET A 117 -18.01 -13.36 0.58
CA MET A 117 -18.64 -14.62 0.96
C MET A 117 -19.32 -15.28 -0.24
N ALA A 118 -19.11 -16.58 -0.38
CA ALA A 118 -19.79 -17.41 -1.38
C ALA A 118 -21.14 -17.91 -0.81
N ILE A 119 -22.05 -16.97 -0.51
CA ILE A 119 -23.32 -17.27 0.16
C ILE A 119 -24.14 -18.29 -0.62
N GLU A 120 -24.12 -18.19 -1.94
CA GLU A 120 -24.85 -19.12 -2.84
C GLU A 120 -24.33 -20.56 -2.80
N LYS A 121 -23.09 -20.77 -2.33
CA LYS A 121 -22.48 -22.09 -2.21
C LYS A 121 -22.55 -22.65 -0.79
N SER A 122 -22.15 -21.83 0.18
CA SER A 122 -21.97 -22.29 1.55
C SER A 122 -23.09 -21.87 2.49
N GLY A 123 -23.90 -20.89 2.11
CA GLY A 123 -24.90 -20.28 2.98
C GLY A 123 -24.30 -19.48 4.15
N LYS A 124 -22.96 -19.37 4.24
CA LYS A 124 -22.28 -18.69 5.34
C LYS A 124 -22.23 -17.18 5.09
N VAL A 125 -22.28 -16.43 6.18
CA VAL A 125 -22.23 -14.96 6.20
C VAL A 125 -21.21 -14.47 7.22
N LEU A 126 -20.77 -13.22 7.06
CA LEU A 126 -19.90 -12.56 8.04
C LEU A 126 -20.73 -12.08 9.25
N PRO A 127 -20.16 -12.14 10.46
CA PRO A 127 -20.82 -11.67 11.67
C PRO A 127 -20.76 -10.14 11.75
N VAL A 128 -21.89 -9.48 11.46
CA VAL A 128 -22.05 -8.01 11.53
C VAL A 128 -22.58 -7.53 12.89
N GLU A 129 -22.95 -8.46 13.76
CA GLU A 129 -23.66 -8.19 15.01
C GLU A 129 -22.74 -7.66 16.11
N HIS A 130 -21.42 -7.90 15.97
CA HIS A 130 -20.42 -7.53 16.99
C HIS A 130 -19.10 -7.10 16.32
N ARG A 131 -18.25 -6.43 17.12
CA ARG A 131 -16.93 -6.00 16.67
C ARG A 131 -15.95 -7.16 16.61
N GLN A 132 -14.90 -6.99 15.78
CA GLN A 132 -13.84 -7.98 15.63
C GLN A 132 -14.33 -9.37 15.22
N GLY A 133 -15.42 -9.43 14.46
CA GLY A 133 -16.05 -10.68 14.04
C GLY A 133 -15.25 -11.49 13.02
N LEU A 134 -14.21 -10.91 12.42
CA LEU A 134 -13.38 -11.58 11.42
C LEU A 134 -11.90 -11.54 11.82
N SER A 135 -11.28 -12.72 11.83
CA SER A 135 -9.85 -12.91 12.09
C SER A 135 -9.16 -13.45 10.85
N ILE A 136 -8.13 -12.76 10.39
CA ILE A 136 -7.35 -13.13 9.20
C ILE A 136 -5.90 -13.28 9.58
N THR A 137 -5.35 -14.47 9.37
CA THR A 137 -3.92 -14.74 9.47
C THR A 137 -3.37 -14.83 8.05
N ALA A 138 -2.44 -13.93 7.70
CA ALA A 138 -1.89 -13.82 6.35
C ALA A 138 -0.52 -13.14 6.35
N LYS A 139 0.14 -13.14 5.21
CA LYS A 139 1.21 -12.18 4.93
C LYS A 139 0.60 -10.93 4.32
N PHE A 140 0.73 -9.83 5.06
CA PHE A 140 0.17 -8.53 4.65
C PHE A 140 1.21 -7.69 3.90
N GLY A 141 0.71 -6.78 3.06
CA GLY A 141 1.48 -5.86 2.24
C GLY A 141 1.18 -6.04 0.75
N SER A 142 1.87 -5.28 -0.09
CA SER A 142 1.72 -5.41 -1.54
C SER A 142 2.53 -6.63 -2.03
N PRO A 143 1.95 -7.50 -2.86
CA PRO A 143 2.68 -8.64 -3.39
C PRO A 143 3.86 -8.17 -4.24
N ILE A 144 4.95 -8.91 -4.11
CA ILE A 144 6.13 -8.75 -4.94
C ILE A 144 5.90 -9.57 -6.20
N GLN A 145 6.33 -9.05 -7.33
CA GLN A 145 6.28 -9.77 -8.60
C GLN A 145 7.02 -11.12 -8.46
N GLU A 146 6.39 -12.20 -8.91
CA GLU A 146 6.94 -13.55 -8.76
C GLU A 146 8.34 -13.62 -9.38
N GLY A 147 9.33 -14.08 -8.59
CA GLY A 147 10.75 -14.13 -9.00
C GLY A 147 11.56 -12.85 -8.76
N SER A 148 10.94 -11.79 -8.23
CA SER A 148 11.62 -10.54 -7.87
C SER A 148 11.24 -10.14 -6.43
N ASN A 149 12.23 -9.86 -5.61
CA ASN A 149 12.01 -9.21 -4.30
C ASN A 149 11.85 -7.68 -4.43
N ALA A 150 11.67 -7.20 -5.65
CA ALA A 150 11.64 -5.78 -5.94
C ALA A 150 10.21 -5.22 -5.87
N VAL A 151 10.08 -4.05 -5.28
CA VAL A 151 8.85 -3.25 -5.35
C VAL A 151 8.53 -2.89 -6.82
N PRO A 152 7.29 -2.51 -7.15
CA PRO A 152 6.96 -2.05 -8.51
C PRO A 152 7.93 -0.97 -8.99
N ALA A 153 8.36 -1.04 -10.25
CA ALA A 153 9.37 -0.13 -10.80
C ALA A 153 9.00 1.35 -10.62
N ALA A 154 7.71 1.69 -10.72
CA ALA A 154 7.22 3.04 -10.48
C ALA A 154 7.45 3.50 -9.03
N VAL A 155 7.30 2.61 -8.05
CA VAL A 155 7.55 2.90 -6.61
C VAL A 155 9.05 3.05 -6.37
N ALA A 156 9.89 2.19 -6.96
CA ALA A 156 11.34 2.32 -6.86
C ALA A 156 11.83 3.65 -7.44
N GLN A 157 11.36 4.02 -8.63
CA GLN A 157 11.69 5.28 -9.27
C GLN A 157 11.21 6.49 -8.46
N ALA A 158 9.99 6.44 -7.93
CA ALA A 158 9.43 7.46 -7.05
C ALA A 158 10.29 7.65 -5.78
N THR A 159 10.76 6.53 -5.20
CA THR A 159 11.64 6.54 -4.03
C THR A 159 12.99 7.21 -4.36
N LEU A 160 13.60 6.90 -5.50
CA LEU A 160 14.86 7.54 -5.94
C LEU A 160 14.69 9.05 -6.09
N ILE A 161 13.64 9.52 -6.75
CA ILE A 161 13.37 10.95 -6.93
C ILE A 161 13.18 11.62 -5.58
N GLN A 162 12.34 11.08 -4.72
CA GLN A 162 12.02 11.69 -3.43
C GLN A 162 13.21 11.65 -2.45
N ALA A 163 13.95 10.55 -2.40
CA ALA A 163 15.16 10.42 -1.57
C ALA A 163 16.25 11.40 -2.02
N SER A 164 16.44 11.58 -3.32
CA SER A 164 17.36 12.56 -3.88
C SER A 164 17.03 13.97 -3.41
N ARG A 165 15.75 14.34 -3.40
CA ARG A 165 15.28 15.64 -2.89
C ARG A 165 15.56 15.80 -1.40
N TYR A 166 15.25 14.79 -0.59
CA TYR A 166 15.48 14.85 0.85
C TYR A 166 16.97 14.93 1.16
N PHE A 167 17.81 14.19 0.45
CA PHE A 167 19.26 14.26 0.60
C PHE A 167 19.81 15.65 0.24
N GLN A 168 19.34 16.26 -0.82
CA GLN A 168 19.78 17.60 -1.25
C GLN A 168 19.31 18.71 -0.30
N ARG A 169 18.18 18.54 0.40
CA ARG A 169 17.65 19.52 1.34
C ARG A 169 18.59 19.85 2.50
N LYS A 170 19.49 18.96 2.88
CA LYS A 170 20.49 19.27 3.92
C LYS A 170 21.37 20.47 3.54
N ASN A 171 21.59 20.69 2.25
CA ASN A 171 22.42 21.78 1.72
C ASN A 171 21.59 23.05 1.41
N SER A 172 20.26 22.92 1.41
CA SER A 172 19.31 24.04 1.18
C SER A 172 18.13 23.94 2.16
N PRO A 173 18.38 24.16 3.46
CA PRO A 173 17.40 23.93 4.52
C PRO A 173 16.16 24.83 4.41
N MET A 174 16.27 25.98 3.76
CA MET A 174 15.15 26.95 3.63
C MET A 174 14.30 26.74 2.38
N GLY A 175 14.61 25.76 1.53
CA GLY A 175 13.85 25.53 0.28
C GLY A 175 14.00 26.63 -0.77
N PHE A 176 14.95 27.53 -0.61
CA PHE A 176 15.26 28.57 -1.59
C PHE A 176 16.18 28.01 -2.67
N SER A 177 15.71 27.99 -3.90
CA SER A 177 16.54 27.89 -5.08
C SER A 177 16.50 29.27 -5.75
N GLY A 178 17.36 30.16 -5.35
CA GLY A 178 17.55 31.45 -5.99
C GLY A 178 18.86 31.44 -6.75
N ASN A 179 18.84 31.93 -7.98
CA ASN A 179 20.08 32.34 -8.66
C ASN A 179 20.38 33.79 -8.23
N PRO A 180 21.46 34.04 -7.46
CA PRO A 180 21.77 35.38 -6.94
C PRO A 180 22.02 36.42 -8.06
N GLU A 181 22.37 35.96 -9.26
CA GLU A 181 22.73 36.85 -10.38
C GLU A 181 21.53 37.48 -11.10
N THR A 182 20.33 36.98 -10.93
CA THR A 182 19.14 37.49 -11.64
C THR A 182 18.16 38.25 -10.77
N GLY A 183 18.42 38.37 -9.45
CA GLY A 183 17.62 39.21 -8.54
C GLY A 183 16.16 38.76 -8.32
N GLN A 184 15.78 37.59 -8.79
CA GLN A 184 14.45 37.03 -8.54
C GLN A 184 14.52 35.90 -7.53
N PRO A 185 13.89 36.03 -6.36
CA PRO A 185 13.73 34.93 -5.41
C PRO A 185 12.73 33.93 -5.98
N ALA A 186 13.21 32.80 -6.54
CA ALA A 186 12.34 31.67 -6.80
C ALA A 186 12.03 30.97 -5.49
N VAL A 187 10.95 31.36 -4.84
CA VAL A 187 10.43 30.66 -3.66
C VAL A 187 9.66 29.44 -4.13
N VAL A 188 10.30 28.28 -4.13
CA VAL A 188 9.62 26.99 -4.34
C VAL A 188 9.25 26.43 -2.98
N PHE A 189 8.01 26.63 -2.55
CA PHE A 189 7.45 25.93 -1.39
C PHE A 189 7.25 24.47 -1.76
N LEU A 190 8.19 23.62 -1.37
CA LEU A 190 8.10 22.17 -1.53
C LEU A 190 7.45 21.58 -0.27
N SER A 191 6.14 21.73 -0.13
CA SER A 191 5.42 21.32 1.09
C SER A 191 5.11 19.82 1.16
N GLU A 192 5.19 19.09 0.04
CA GLU A 192 4.75 17.71 -0.04
C GLU A 192 5.64 16.88 -0.98
N LEU A 193 5.18 15.65 -1.30
CA LEU A 193 5.80 14.81 -2.32
C LEU A 193 5.94 15.55 -3.65
N ASP A 194 7.02 15.26 -4.34
CA ASP A 194 7.27 15.74 -5.69
C ASP A 194 6.07 15.45 -6.61
N PRO A 195 5.66 16.38 -7.48
CA PRO A 195 4.59 16.14 -8.46
C PRO A 195 4.83 14.90 -9.33
N ASP A 196 6.07 14.65 -9.74
CA ASP A 196 6.42 13.47 -10.54
C ASP A 196 6.29 12.19 -9.71
N VAL A 197 6.70 12.22 -8.43
CA VAL A 197 6.48 11.11 -7.49
C VAL A 197 4.99 10.83 -7.34
N LYS A 198 4.16 11.86 -7.11
CA LYS A 198 2.70 11.70 -7.01
C LYS A 198 2.11 11.05 -8.27
N ASN A 199 2.55 11.46 -9.46
CA ASN A 199 2.08 10.90 -10.72
C ASN A 199 2.48 9.42 -10.89
N LEU A 200 3.72 9.06 -10.53
CA LEU A 200 4.21 7.68 -10.60
C LEU A 200 3.42 6.73 -9.71
N VAL A 201 3.06 7.17 -8.48
CA VAL A 201 2.43 6.29 -7.50
C VAL A 201 0.90 6.45 -7.39
N LYS A 202 0.30 7.34 -8.19
CA LYS A 202 -1.12 7.65 -8.15
C LYS A 202 -2.02 6.41 -8.31
N SER A 203 -1.64 5.49 -9.20
CA SER A 203 -2.40 4.27 -9.47
C SER A 203 -2.42 3.28 -8.31
N PHE A 204 -1.46 3.41 -7.38
CA PHE A 204 -1.36 2.54 -6.20
C PHE A 204 -2.09 3.08 -4.97
N LYS A 205 -2.61 4.31 -5.03
CA LYS A 205 -3.28 4.92 -3.90
C LYS A 205 -4.53 4.15 -3.52
N LYS A 206 -4.67 3.78 -2.24
CA LYS A 206 -5.94 3.28 -1.70
C LYS A 206 -6.98 4.41 -1.73
N THR A 207 -8.13 4.15 -2.35
CA THR A 207 -9.25 5.09 -2.31
C THR A 207 -10.07 4.80 -1.06
N THR A 208 -10.08 5.74 -0.12
CA THR A 208 -11.00 5.70 1.01
C THR A 208 -12.31 6.34 0.57
N ILE A 209 -13.37 5.56 0.47
CA ILE A 209 -14.72 6.06 0.25
C ILE A 209 -15.35 6.26 1.64
N THR A 210 -15.64 7.50 1.99
CA THR A 210 -16.40 7.81 3.21
C THR A 210 -17.88 7.68 2.88
N LEU A 211 -18.57 6.73 3.50
CA LEU A 211 -20.03 6.63 3.39
C LEU A 211 -20.68 7.82 4.12
N ALA A 212 -21.88 8.19 3.72
CA ALA A 212 -22.66 9.28 4.33
C ALA A 212 -22.91 9.10 5.85
N SER A 213 -22.62 7.92 6.40
CA SER A 213 -22.62 7.60 7.83
C SER A 213 -21.41 8.16 8.60
N GLY A 214 -20.47 8.83 7.94
CA GLY A 214 -19.26 9.40 8.56
C GLY A 214 -18.16 8.40 8.91
N ARG A 215 -18.30 7.13 8.52
CA ARG A 215 -17.25 6.11 8.69
C ARG A 215 -16.37 6.03 7.43
N PRO A 216 -15.04 6.02 7.57
CA PRO A 216 -14.16 5.87 6.41
C PRO A 216 -14.27 4.44 5.86
N TYR A 217 -14.59 4.35 4.57
CA TYR A 217 -14.58 3.09 3.83
C TYR A 217 -13.24 2.97 3.07
N VAL A 218 -12.45 1.94 3.37
CA VAL A 218 -11.21 1.66 2.64
C VAL A 218 -11.53 0.70 1.51
N GLY A 219 -11.85 1.24 0.36
CA GLY A 219 -12.20 0.47 -0.84
C GLY A 219 -11.33 0.80 -2.04
N LEU A 220 -11.25 -0.16 -2.94
CA LEU A 220 -10.46 -0.17 -4.16
C LEU A 220 -10.60 1.09 -5.03
N THR A 221 -9.50 1.48 -5.65
CA THR A 221 -9.46 2.41 -6.78
C THR A 221 -10.53 1.99 -7.81
N ALA A 222 -11.52 2.85 -8.04
CA ALA A 222 -12.46 2.66 -9.11
C ALA A 222 -11.68 2.56 -10.43
N ILE A 223 -11.60 1.36 -10.98
CA ILE A 223 -11.24 1.20 -12.39
C ILE A 223 -12.38 1.87 -13.14
N ASN A 224 -12.05 2.97 -13.82
CA ASN A 224 -12.99 3.75 -14.62
C ASN A 224 -13.49 2.87 -15.78
N THR A 225 -14.55 2.10 -15.53
CA THR A 225 -15.27 1.34 -16.56
C THR A 225 -16.31 2.24 -17.19
N ASN A 226 -15.89 3.24 -17.95
CA ASN A 226 -16.71 3.80 -19.01
C ASN A 226 -16.78 2.76 -20.16
N ARG A 227 -17.52 1.67 -19.93
CA ARG A 227 -18.14 0.90 -21.01
C ARG A 227 -19.63 1.18 -20.95
N GLN A 228 -20.05 2.15 -21.72
CA GLN A 228 -21.42 2.29 -22.21
C GLN A 228 -21.75 1.02 -22.99
N TYR A 229 -22.67 0.23 -22.48
CA TYR A 229 -23.37 -0.77 -23.29
C TYR A 229 -24.55 -0.03 -23.92
N ASP A 230 -24.39 0.41 -25.17
CA ASP A 230 -25.52 0.72 -26.02
C ASP A 230 -26.20 -0.61 -26.43
N LEU A 231 -27.50 -0.69 -26.15
CA LEU A 231 -28.40 -1.73 -26.63
C LEU A 231 -28.79 -1.44 -28.08
#